data_b826451598874baf56e42fe000864189
#
_entry.id   b826451598874baf56e42fe000864189
#
_cell.length_a   1.000
_cell.length_b   1.000
_cell.length_c   1.000
_cell.angle_alpha   90.00
_cell.angle_beta   90.00
_cell.angle_gamma   90.00
#
_symmetry.space_group_name_H-M   'P 1'
#
loop_
_entity.id
_entity.type
_entity.pdbx_description
1 polymer ?
#
loop_
_entity_poly.entity_id
_entity_poly.type
_entity_poly.pdbx_seq_one_letter_code
_entity_poly.pdbx_strand_id
1 'polypeptide(L)'
;MITSPPKRGMALVVVLVLLAVMMLVTITLSGRMQQQLERTRSQQEYQQALWYSASAESLALSALSLSLKNEKRVHLXERTRSQQEYQQALWYSASAESLALSALSLSLKNEKRVHLAQPWASGPRFFPLPQGQIAVTLRDAQACFNLNALAQPTTASRPLAVQQLIALISRLDVPAYRAELIAESLWEFIDEDRSVQTRLGREDSEYLARSVPFYAANQPLADISEMRVVQGMDAGLYQKLKPLVCALPMIRQQININTLDVTQSVILEALFDPWLSPVQARALLQQRPAKGWEDVDQFLAQPLLADVDER
;
A
#
# COMPACT_ATOMS: atom_id res chain seq x y z
N MET A 1 -47.88 41.79 43.97
CA MET A 1 -47.90 41.20 42.62
C MET A 1 -46.53 41.41 41.98
N ILE A 2 -45.70 40.36 41.91
CA ILE A 2 -44.39 40.42 41.30
C ILE A 2 -44.53 39.83 39.91
N THR A 3 -44.50 40.71 38.89
CA THR A 3 -44.54 40.29 37.48
C THR A 3 -43.10 39.88 37.07
N SER A 4 -42.88 38.64 36.75
CA SER A 4 -41.61 38.15 36.21
C SER A 4 -41.40 38.68 34.79
N PRO A 5 -40.18 39.10 34.41
CA PRO A 5 -39.91 39.60 33.06
C PRO A 5 -39.99 38.51 31.99
N PRO A 6 -40.39 38.85 30.77
CA PRO A 6 -40.58 37.85 29.70
C PRO A 6 -39.25 37.26 29.23
N LYS A 7 -39.12 35.94 29.18
CA LYS A 7 -37.94 35.17 28.76
C LYS A 7 -37.77 35.13 27.22
N ARG A 8 -37.90 36.28 26.55
CA ARG A 8 -37.88 36.34 25.07
C ARG A 8 -36.51 36.22 24.46
N GLY A 9 -35.40 36.46 25.22
CA GLY A 9 -34.03 36.37 24.70
C GLY A 9 -33.47 34.95 24.64
N MET A 10 -33.94 34.04 25.49
CA MET A 10 -33.38 32.68 25.61
C MET A 10 -33.72 31.79 24.40
N ALA A 11 -34.93 31.97 23.83
CA ALA A 11 -35.37 31.21 22.64
C ALA A 11 -34.50 31.58 21.42
N LEU A 12 -34.13 32.85 21.27
CA LEU A 12 -33.29 33.29 20.15
C LEU A 12 -31.86 32.68 20.22
N VAL A 13 -31.30 32.61 21.42
CA VAL A 13 -29.95 32.00 21.63
C VAL A 13 -29.99 30.51 21.32
N VAL A 14 -31.03 29.79 21.74
CA VAL A 14 -31.18 28.35 21.46
C VAL A 14 -31.28 28.10 19.94
N VAL A 15 -32.05 28.92 19.23
CA VAL A 15 -32.22 28.82 17.78
C VAL A 15 -30.87 29.10 17.08
N LEU A 16 -30.10 30.11 17.51
CA LEU A 16 -28.80 30.42 16.93
C LEU A 16 -27.78 29.29 17.16
N VAL A 17 -27.79 28.67 18.35
CA VAL A 17 -26.93 27.53 18.67
C VAL A 17 -27.29 26.32 17.78
N LEU A 18 -28.58 26.04 17.63
CA LEU A 18 -29.03 24.95 16.75
C LEU A 18 -28.61 25.18 15.29
N LEU A 19 -28.76 26.41 14.79
CA LEU A 19 -28.34 26.75 13.43
C LEU A 19 -26.82 26.60 13.26
N ALA A 20 -26.03 27.02 14.25
CA ALA A 20 -24.57 26.86 14.22
C ALA A 20 -24.17 25.38 14.19
N VAL A 21 -24.81 24.54 15.00
CA VAL A 21 -24.55 23.09 15.02
C VAL A 21 -24.94 22.46 13.68
N MET A 22 -26.10 22.82 13.12
CA MET A 22 -26.52 22.32 11.81
C MET A 22 -25.57 22.74 10.69
N MET A 23 -25.06 23.97 10.71
CA MET A 23 -24.03 24.43 9.75
C MET A 23 -22.74 23.60 9.87
N LEU A 24 -22.27 23.36 11.10
CA LEU A 24 -21.06 22.54 11.34
C LEU A 24 -21.22 21.12 10.80
N VAL A 25 -22.36 20.49 11.05
CA VAL A 25 -22.66 19.15 10.57
C VAL A 25 -22.70 19.13 9.03
N THR A 26 -23.31 20.14 8.41
CA THR A 26 -23.43 20.24 6.95
C THR A 26 -22.04 20.39 6.30
N ILE A 27 -21.18 21.22 6.89
CA ILE A 27 -19.81 21.45 6.38
C ILE A 27 -19.00 20.15 6.46
N THR A 28 -19.07 19.43 7.58
CA THR A 28 -18.31 18.18 7.75
C THR A 28 -18.80 17.07 6.82
N LEU A 29 -20.11 16.96 6.61
CA LEU A 29 -20.69 15.99 5.67
C LEU A 29 -20.32 16.32 4.22
N SER A 30 -20.39 17.61 3.86
CA SER A 30 -20.03 18.06 2.51
C SER A 30 -18.55 17.78 2.19
N GLY A 31 -17.66 18.01 3.17
CA GLY A 31 -16.22 17.73 3.01
C GLY A 31 -15.95 16.25 2.78
N ARG A 32 -16.60 15.37 3.55
CA ARG A 32 -16.45 13.90 3.37
C ARG A 32 -17.00 13.44 2.01
N MET A 33 -18.11 14.01 1.59
CA MET A 33 -18.72 13.68 0.29
C MET A 33 -17.83 14.11 -0.87
N GLN A 34 -17.20 15.29 -0.79
CA GLN A 34 -16.25 15.77 -1.80
C GLN A 34 -15.03 14.84 -1.91
N GLN A 35 -14.46 14.41 -0.79
CA GLN A 35 -13.32 13.49 -0.79
C GLN A 35 -13.68 12.13 -1.42
N GLN A 36 -14.87 11.62 -1.17
CA GLN A 36 -15.33 10.37 -1.79
C GLN A 36 -15.57 10.54 -3.29
N LEU A 37 -16.11 11.68 -3.71
CA LEU A 37 -16.31 11.99 -5.12
C LEU A 37 -14.98 12.11 -5.87
N GLU A 38 -13.97 12.72 -5.28
CA GLU A 38 -12.63 12.82 -5.86
C GLU A 38 -11.97 11.44 -6.02
N ARG A 39 -12.10 10.58 -5.02
CA ARG A 39 -11.59 9.20 -5.10
C ARG A 39 -12.28 8.41 -6.21
N THR A 40 -13.60 8.54 -6.31
CA THR A 40 -14.37 7.87 -7.37
C THR A 40 -14.00 8.42 -8.75
N ARG A 41 -13.81 9.74 -8.85
CA ARG A 41 -13.35 10.39 -10.09
C ARG A 41 -11.97 9.89 -10.52
N SER A 42 -11.01 9.88 -9.60
CA SER A 42 -9.65 9.43 -9.94
C SER A 42 -9.63 7.95 -10.35
N GLN A 43 -10.45 7.11 -9.73
CA GLN A 43 -10.62 5.72 -10.16
C GLN A 43 -11.26 5.63 -11.56
N GLN A 44 -12.27 6.44 -11.84
CA GLN A 44 -12.90 6.49 -13.17
C GLN A 44 -11.92 7.00 -14.23
N GLU A 45 -11.16 8.05 -13.91
CA GLU A 45 -10.15 8.60 -14.82
C GLU A 45 -9.04 7.58 -15.11
N TYR A 46 -8.60 6.84 -14.07
CA TYR A 46 -7.61 5.78 -14.22
C TYR A 46 -8.16 4.65 -15.12
N GLN A 47 -9.39 4.20 -14.87
CA GLN A 47 -10.04 3.20 -15.71
C GLN A 47 -10.21 3.71 -17.16
N GLN A 48 -10.60 4.97 -17.31
CA GLN A 48 -10.76 5.59 -18.62
C GLN A 48 -9.42 5.72 -19.35
N ALA A 49 -8.34 6.08 -18.62
CA ALA A 49 -6.99 6.13 -19.19
C ALA A 49 -6.52 4.73 -19.65
N LEU A 50 -6.82 3.70 -18.86
CA LEU A 50 -6.56 2.30 -19.26
C LEU A 50 -7.34 1.93 -20.54
N TRP A 51 -8.62 2.32 -20.60
CA TRP A 51 -9.44 2.10 -21.81
C TRP A 51 -8.89 2.83 -23.04
N TYR A 52 -8.46 4.10 -22.86
CA TYR A 52 -7.86 4.88 -23.94
C TYR A 52 -6.51 4.31 -24.37
N SER A 53 -5.66 3.85 -23.44
CA SER A 53 -4.38 3.24 -23.80
C SER A 53 -4.57 1.93 -24.55
N ALA A 54 -5.51 1.08 -24.09
CA ALA A 54 -5.87 -0.15 -24.79
C ALA A 54 -6.47 0.12 -26.18
N SER A 55 -7.31 1.17 -26.30
CA SER A 55 -7.91 1.59 -27.55
C SER A 55 -6.86 2.15 -28.52
N ALA A 56 -5.93 2.97 -28.00
CA ALA A 56 -4.84 3.54 -28.80
C ALA A 56 -3.91 2.42 -29.31
N GLU A 57 -3.63 1.44 -28.48
CA GLU A 57 -2.84 0.27 -28.86
C GLU A 57 -3.55 -0.54 -29.96
N SER A 58 -4.85 -0.77 -29.83
CA SER A 58 -5.64 -1.49 -30.85
C SER A 58 -5.73 -0.71 -32.15
N LEU A 59 -5.85 0.62 -32.08
CA LEU A 59 -5.86 1.49 -33.29
C LEU A 59 -4.46 1.52 -33.94
N ALA A 60 -3.40 1.59 -33.17
CA ALA A 60 -2.03 1.53 -33.70
C ALA A 60 -1.75 0.18 -34.36
N LEU A 61 -2.20 -0.92 -33.75
CA LEU A 61 -2.09 -2.26 -34.33
C LEU A 61 -2.93 -2.42 -35.60
N SER A 62 -4.13 -1.83 -35.63
CA SER A 62 -4.98 -1.87 -36.84
C SER A 62 -4.42 -1.01 -37.97
N ALA A 63 -3.83 0.16 -37.64
CA ALA A 63 -3.14 1.01 -38.61
C ALA A 63 -1.89 0.31 -39.17
N LEU A 64 -1.12 -0.37 -38.30
CA LEU A 64 0.03 -1.19 -38.71
C LEU A 64 -0.41 -2.38 -39.59
N SER A 65 -1.52 -3.04 -39.22
CA SER A 65 -2.04 -4.17 -39.98
C SER A 65 -2.54 -3.74 -41.36
N LEU A 66 -3.10 -2.53 -41.46
CA LEU A 66 -3.49 -1.95 -42.75
C LEU A 66 -2.28 -1.63 -43.66
N SER A 67 -1.18 -1.15 -43.06
CA SER A 67 0.05 -0.87 -43.80
C SER A 67 0.77 -2.14 -44.23
N LEU A 68 0.60 -3.25 -43.46
CA LEU A 68 1.20 -4.57 -43.74
C LEU A 68 0.29 -5.50 -44.57
N LYS A 69 -0.83 -5.00 -45.07
CA LYS A 69 -1.89 -5.81 -45.70
C LYS A 69 -1.49 -6.49 -47.02
N ASN A 70 -0.28 -6.21 -47.52
CA ASN A 70 0.25 -6.87 -48.72
C ASN A 70 1.13 -8.10 -48.41
N GLU A 71 1.34 -8.46 -47.16
CA GLU A 71 2.13 -9.65 -46.78
C GLU A 71 1.41 -10.48 -45.72
N LYS A 72 0.75 -11.55 -46.17
CA LYS A 72 0.34 -12.76 -45.42
C LYS A 72 -0.92 -12.67 -44.53
N ARG A 73 -2.00 -13.20 -45.10
CA ARG A 73 -3.27 -13.50 -44.41
C ARG A 73 -3.15 -14.45 -43.22
N VAL A 74 -2.03 -15.15 -43.05
CA VAL A 74 -1.84 -16.17 -42.02
C VAL A 74 -1.58 -15.53 -40.63
N HIS A 75 -0.89 -14.40 -40.61
CA HIS A 75 -0.57 -13.74 -39.32
C HIS A 75 -1.75 -12.98 -38.70
N LEU A 76 -2.75 -12.64 -39.48
CA LEU A 76 -3.96 -11.98 -38.97
C LEU A 76 -4.80 -12.84 -38.03
N UNK A 77 -4.80 -13.89 -38.28
CA UNK A 77 -5.51 -14.76 -37.56
C UNK A 77 -5.02 -15.05 -36.26
N GLU A 78 -3.85 -15.24 -36.27
CA GLU A 78 -3.20 -15.50 -35.00
C GLU A 78 -3.29 -14.27 -34.08
N ARG A 79 -3.14 -13.08 -34.64
CA ARG A 79 -3.26 -11.83 -33.88
C ARG A 79 -4.69 -11.60 -33.35
N THR A 80 -5.71 -11.85 -34.17
CA THR A 80 -7.12 -11.71 -33.72
C THR A 80 -7.43 -12.73 -32.62
N ARG A 81 -6.92 -13.94 -32.76
CA ARG A 81 -7.10 -15.00 -31.75
C ARG A 81 -6.41 -14.62 -30.43
N SER A 82 -5.18 -14.12 -30.49
CA SER A 82 -4.45 -13.69 -29.28
C SER A 82 -5.11 -12.48 -28.62
N GLN A 83 -5.68 -11.54 -29.40
CA GLN A 83 -6.44 -10.42 -28.84
C GLN A 83 -7.72 -10.88 -28.15
N GLN A 84 -8.45 -11.83 -28.76
CA GLN A 84 -9.66 -12.41 -28.15
C GLN A 84 -9.32 -13.16 -26.86
N GLU A 85 -8.26 -13.95 -26.88
CA GLU A 85 -7.77 -14.68 -25.69
C GLU A 85 -7.36 -13.72 -24.58
N TYR A 86 -6.69 -12.62 -24.93
CA TYR A 86 -6.29 -11.58 -23.98
C TYR A 86 -7.52 -10.88 -23.38
N GLN A 87 -8.48 -10.47 -24.20
CA GLN A 87 -9.72 -9.84 -23.74
C GLN A 87 -10.49 -10.79 -22.80
N GLN A 88 -10.57 -12.06 -23.17
CA GLN A 88 -11.23 -13.08 -22.37
C GLN A 88 -10.52 -13.28 -21.02
N ALA A 89 -9.18 -13.27 -21.01
CA ALA A 89 -8.39 -13.38 -19.79
C ALA A 89 -8.64 -12.18 -18.86
N LEU A 90 -8.74 -10.96 -19.41
CA LEU A 90 -9.08 -9.75 -18.65
C LEU A 90 -10.48 -9.88 -18.02
N TRP A 91 -11.46 -10.34 -18.78
CA TRP A 91 -12.82 -10.57 -18.27
C TRP A 91 -12.83 -11.59 -17.12
N TYR A 92 -12.09 -12.68 -17.26
CA TYR A 92 -12.00 -13.70 -16.24
C TYR A 92 -11.28 -13.17 -14.98
N SER A 93 -10.22 -12.37 -15.13
CA SER A 93 -9.52 -11.79 -13.98
C SER A 93 -10.41 -10.80 -13.23
N ALA A 94 -11.16 -9.94 -13.93
CA ALA A 94 -12.11 -9.00 -13.31
C ALA A 94 -13.24 -9.76 -12.58
N SER A 95 -13.72 -10.86 -13.17
CA SER A 95 -14.75 -11.70 -12.53
C SER A 95 -14.19 -12.38 -11.28
N ALA A 96 -12.97 -12.87 -11.33
CA ALA A 96 -12.28 -13.51 -10.20
C ALA A 96 -12.08 -12.50 -9.05
N GLU A 97 -11.71 -11.25 -9.38
CA GLU A 97 -11.58 -10.17 -8.41
C GLU A 97 -12.93 -9.90 -7.70
N SER A 98 -14.01 -9.79 -8.46
CA SER A 98 -15.36 -9.58 -7.93
C SER A 98 -15.79 -10.71 -6.99
N LEU A 99 -15.52 -11.97 -7.38
CA LEU A 99 -15.79 -13.14 -6.55
C LEU A 99 -14.95 -13.13 -5.27
N ALA A 100 -13.68 -12.78 -5.39
CA ALA A 100 -12.77 -12.69 -4.24
C ALA A 100 -13.24 -11.63 -3.24
N LEU A 101 -13.64 -10.45 -3.73
CA LEU A 101 -14.19 -9.36 -2.90
C LEU A 101 -15.47 -9.80 -2.18
N SER A 102 -16.36 -10.50 -2.88
CA SER A 102 -17.60 -11.02 -2.30
C SER A 102 -17.33 -12.06 -1.21
N ALA A 103 -16.42 -12.99 -1.48
CA ALA A 103 -16.01 -14.03 -0.53
C ALA A 103 -15.32 -13.41 0.70
N LEU A 104 -14.49 -12.39 0.48
CA LEU A 104 -13.80 -11.67 1.55
C LEU A 104 -14.81 -10.93 2.43
N SER A 105 -15.75 -10.19 1.83
CA SER A 105 -16.76 -9.45 2.58
C SER A 105 -17.62 -10.38 3.45
N LEU A 106 -17.95 -11.57 2.94
CA LEU A 106 -18.67 -12.60 3.71
C LEU A 106 -17.84 -13.14 4.88
N SER A 107 -16.55 -13.40 4.63
CA SER A 107 -15.66 -13.97 5.65
C SER A 107 -15.35 -12.98 6.78
N LEU A 108 -15.40 -11.67 6.48
CA LEU A 108 -15.08 -10.60 7.44
C LEU A 108 -16.33 -10.02 8.13
N LYS A 109 -17.54 -10.40 7.69
CA LYS A 109 -18.79 -9.78 8.16
C LYS A 109 -18.99 -9.85 9.69
N ASN A 110 -18.54 -10.93 10.32
CA ASN A 110 -18.70 -11.16 11.76
C ASN A 110 -17.36 -11.24 12.51
N GLU A 111 -16.27 -10.85 11.85
CA GLU A 111 -14.92 -10.91 12.42
C GLU A 111 -14.35 -9.51 12.54
N LYS A 112 -13.88 -9.16 13.72
CA LYS A 112 -13.24 -7.87 13.98
C LYS A 112 -11.76 -7.86 13.61
N ARG A 113 -11.16 -9.03 13.43
CA ARG A 113 -9.72 -9.22 13.20
C ARG A 113 -9.48 -9.94 11.90
N VAL A 114 -8.38 -9.59 11.24
CA VAL A 114 -7.90 -10.26 10.03
C VAL A 114 -6.71 -11.15 10.44
N HIS A 115 -6.81 -12.47 10.16
CA HIS A 115 -5.80 -13.45 10.58
C HIS A 115 -5.72 -14.64 9.61
N LEU A 116 -4.62 -15.40 9.68
CA LEU A 116 -4.33 -16.48 8.72
C LEU A 116 -5.22 -17.71 8.84
N ALA A 117 -6.00 -17.87 9.93
CA ALA A 117 -6.94 -19.00 10.05
C ALA A 117 -8.27 -18.74 9.30
N GLN A 118 -8.44 -17.57 8.69
CA GLN A 118 -9.64 -17.24 7.92
C GLN A 118 -9.61 -17.94 6.54
N PRO A 119 -10.79 -18.27 5.97
CA PRO A 119 -10.85 -19.00 4.70
C PRO A 119 -10.11 -18.35 3.53
N TRP A 120 -10.00 -17.00 3.52
CA TRP A 120 -9.31 -16.30 2.44
C TRP A 120 -7.79 -16.61 2.42
N ALA A 121 -7.21 -16.95 3.56
CA ALA A 121 -5.77 -17.15 3.72
C ALA A 121 -5.32 -18.59 3.44
N SER A 122 -6.25 -19.49 3.06
CA SER A 122 -5.97 -20.92 2.87
C SER A 122 -5.14 -21.25 1.61
N GLY A 123 -4.59 -20.25 0.94
CA GLY A 123 -3.76 -20.44 -0.24
C GLY A 123 -4.53 -20.26 -1.54
N PRO A 124 -3.91 -20.59 -2.68
CA PRO A 124 -4.54 -20.37 -3.97
C PRO A 124 -5.80 -21.22 -4.15
N ARG A 125 -6.86 -20.57 -4.64
CA ARG A 125 -8.11 -21.25 -5.03
C ARG A 125 -8.18 -21.29 -6.55
N PHE A 126 -8.52 -22.48 -7.07
CA PHE A 126 -8.55 -22.74 -8.50
C PHE A 126 -10.00 -22.82 -8.97
N PHE A 127 -10.31 -22.04 -10.00
CA PHE A 127 -11.64 -22.01 -10.63
C PHE A 127 -11.49 -22.52 -12.06
N PRO A 128 -12.16 -23.64 -12.40
CA PRO A 128 -12.07 -24.19 -13.76
C PRO A 128 -12.77 -23.29 -14.78
N LEU A 129 -12.17 -23.20 -15.94
CA LEU A 129 -12.71 -22.49 -17.11
C LEU A 129 -12.77 -23.46 -18.30
N PRO A 130 -13.54 -23.14 -19.36
CA PRO A 130 -13.61 -24.02 -20.54
C PRO A 130 -12.26 -24.29 -21.22
N GLN A 131 -11.30 -23.38 -21.09
CA GLN A 131 -9.99 -23.45 -21.76
C GLN A 131 -8.83 -23.33 -20.78
N GLY A 132 -9.03 -23.68 -19.48
CA GLY A 132 -7.96 -23.59 -18.50
C GLY A 132 -8.47 -23.47 -17.06
N GLN A 133 -7.77 -22.68 -16.26
CA GLN A 133 -8.18 -22.40 -14.87
C GLN A 133 -7.66 -21.04 -14.43
N ILE A 134 -8.37 -20.41 -13.49
CA ILE A 134 -7.90 -19.23 -12.78
C ILE A 134 -7.41 -19.65 -11.40
N ALA A 135 -6.22 -19.19 -11.01
CA ALA A 135 -5.71 -19.31 -9.66
C ALA A 135 -5.87 -17.95 -8.98
N VAL A 136 -6.59 -17.90 -7.86
CA VAL A 136 -6.80 -16.68 -7.07
C VAL A 136 -6.12 -16.87 -5.73
N THR A 137 -5.22 -15.94 -5.38
CA THR A 137 -4.56 -15.86 -4.08
C THR A 137 -4.88 -14.52 -3.45
N LEU A 138 -5.38 -14.53 -2.22
CA LEU A 138 -5.59 -13.32 -1.43
C LEU A 138 -4.45 -13.17 -0.43
N ARG A 139 -3.99 -11.95 -0.23
CA ARG A 139 -2.98 -11.62 0.78
C ARG A 139 -3.40 -10.34 1.47
N ASP A 140 -3.08 -10.24 2.76
CA ASP A 140 -3.29 -9.01 3.50
C ASP A 140 -2.24 -7.99 3.06
N ALA A 141 -2.70 -6.86 2.56
CA ALA A 141 -1.82 -5.77 2.11
C ALA A 141 -1.06 -5.10 3.27
N GLN A 142 -1.47 -5.34 4.52
CA GLN A 142 -0.78 -4.84 5.71
C GLN A 142 0.24 -5.86 6.28
N ALA A 143 0.45 -6.99 5.62
CA ALA A 143 1.49 -7.96 6.00
C ALA A 143 2.84 -7.60 5.35
N CYS A 144 3.30 -6.35 5.55
CA CYS A 144 4.51 -5.82 4.90
C CYS A 144 4.97 -4.54 5.59
N PHE A 145 6.21 -4.16 5.38
CA PHE A 145 6.74 -2.86 5.79
C PHE A 145 6.34 -1.82 4.73
N ASN A 146 5.57 -0.81 5.13
CA ASN A 146 5.08 0.21 4.20
C ASN A 146 6.16 1.28 3.95
N LEU A 147 6.69 1.32 2.74
CA LEU A 147 7.72 2.30 2.34
C LEU A 147 7.21 3.74 2.40
N ASN A 148 5.92 3.96 2.15
CA ASN A 148 5.34 5.30 2.20
C ASN A 148 5.27 5.86 3.64
N ALA A 149 5.51 5.03 4.66
CA ALA A 149 5.62 5.50 6.04
C ALA A 149 6.89 6.34 6.28
N LEU A 150 7.88 6.29 5.38
CA LEU A 150 9.06 7.14 5.45
C LEU A 150 8.69 8.62 5.26
N ALA A 151 7.62 8.91 4.50
CA ALA A 151 7.14 10.27 4.25
C ALA A 151 6.34 10.85 5.42
N GLN A 152 6.19 10.12 6.55
CA GLN A 152 5.47 10.64 7.71
C GLN A 152 6.21 11.84 8.30
N PRO A 153 5.54 13.01 8.40
CA PRO A 153 6.20 14.19 9.00
C PRO A 153 6.69 13.93 10.41
N THR A 154 7.86 14.42 10.73
CA THR A 154 8.48 14.24 12.04
C THR A 154 9.26 15.50 12.44
N THR A 155 9.39 15.73 13.74
CA THR A 155 10.29 16.75 14.29
C THR A 155 11.68 16.16 14.60
N ALA A 156 11.83 14.85 14.49
CA ALA A 156 13.12 14.18 14.68
C ALA A 156 14.00 14.40 13.43
N SER A 157 15.30 14.35 13.61
CA SER A 157 16.28 14.47 12.54
C SER A 157 16.19 13.30 11.51
N ARG A 158 15.56 12.22 11.91
CA ARG A 158 15.35 11.04 11.04
C ARG A 158 14.05 10.34 11.50
N PRO A 159 13.08 10.13 10.60
CA PRO A 159 11.85 9.40 10.96
C PRO A 159 12.14 7.99 11.49
N LEU A 160 11.33 7.51 12.43
CA LEU A 160 11.44 6.15 12.95
C LEU A 160 11.38 5.11 11.83
N ALA A 161 10.49 5.31 10.85
CA ALA A 161 10.34 4.38 9.72
C ALA A 161 11.65 4.28 8.90
N VAL A 162 12.43 5.36 8.80
CA VAL A 162 13.74 5.32 8.12
C VAL A 162 14.72 4.44 8.91
N GLN A 163 14.76 4.60 10.25
CA GLN A 163 15.59 3.78 11.13
C GLN A 163 15.22 2.30 11.01
N GLN A 164 13.92 2.01 11.02
CA GLN A 164 13.40 0.65 10.87
C GLN A 164 13.73 0.06 9.49
N LEU A 165 13.70 0.88 8.42
CA LEU A 165 14.09 0.41 7.09
C LEU A 165 15.59 0.11 7.03
N ILE A 166 16.43 0.93 7.66
CA ILE A 166 17.88 0.66 7.78
C ILE A 166 18.10 -0.70 8.45
N ALA A 167 17.39 -0.94 9.57
CA ALA A 167 17.46 -2.21 10.28
C ALA A 167 17.02 -3.37 9.39
N LEU A 168 15.89 -3.22 8.69
CA LEU A 168 15.36 -4.25 7.78
C LEU A 168 16.37 -4.62 6.68
N ILE A 169 16.95 -3.60 6.02
CA ILE A 169 17.93 -3.81 4.95
C ILE A 169 19.20 -4.47 5.51
N SER A 170 19.66 -4.05 6.69
CA SER A 170 20.86 -4.61 7.33
C SER A 170 20.69 -6.10 7.65
N ARG A 171 19.49 -6.55 7.96
CA ARG A 171 19.19 -7.99 8.21
C ARG A 171 19.26 -8.85 6.93
N LEU A 172 19.38 -8.24 5.75
CA LEU A 172 19.46 -8.95 4.47
C LEU A 172 20.90 -9.08 3.95
N ASP A 173 21.88 -9.06 4.85
CA ASP A 173 23.34 -9.16 4.56
C ASP A 173 23.84 -7.96 3.73
N VAL A 174 23.29 -6.77 4.01
CA VAL A 174 23.71 -5.53 3.36
C VAL A 174 24.60 -4.73 4.35
N PRO A 175 25.76 -4.24 3.91
CA PRO A 175 26.60 -3.42 4.80
C PRO A 175 25.85 -2.20 5.32
N ALA A 176 26.08 -1.83 6.59
CA ALA A 176 25.35 -0.76 7.28
C ALA A 176 25.33 0.56 6.50
N TYR A 177 26.50 0.97 5.94
CA TYR A 177 26.60 2.18 5.13
C TYR A 177 25.64 2.15 3.93
N ARG A 178 25.56 0.99 3.25
CA ARG A 178 24.70 0.85 2.07
C ARG A 178 23.23 0.81 2.47
N ALA A 179 22.90 0.18 3.60
CA ALA A 179 21.53 0.16 4.13
C ALA A 179 21.05 1.59 4.45
N GLU A 180 21.93 2.37 5.11
CA GLU A 180 21.66 3.77 5.44
C GLU A 180 21.51 4.62 4.15
N LEU A 181 22.41 4.46 3.19
CA LEU A 181 22.35 5.15 1.89
C LEU A 181 21.00 4.92 1.21
N ILE A 182 20.55 3.65 1.13
CA ILE A 182 19.30 3.29 0.45
C ILE A 182 18.10 3.90 1.20
N ALA A 183 18.04 3.75 2.51
CA ALA A 183 16.90 4.21 3.30
C ALA A 183 16.78 5.74 3.31
N GLU A 184 17.90 6.46 3.46
CA GLU A 184 17.90 7.93 3.41
C GLU A 184 17.58 8.43 2.00
N SER A 185 18.16 7.80 0.96
CA SER A 185 17.87 8.19 -0.43
C SER A 185 16.41 7.91 -0.81
N LEU A 186 15.80 6.84 -0.26
CA LEU A 186 14.40 6.56 -0.51
C LEU A 186 13.50 7.55 0.21
N TRP A 187 13.87 7.94 1.43
CA TRP A 187 13.13 8.96 2.19
C TRP A 187 13.11 10.28 1.40
N GLU A 188 14.28 10.80 1.01
CA GLU A 188 14.40 12.04 0.21
C GLU A 188 13.70 11.92 -1.16
N PHE A 189 13.67 10.72 -1.74
CA PHE A 189 13.02 10.47 -3.03
C PHE A 189 11.50 10.65 -2.96
N ILE A 190 10.89 10.42 -1.78
CA ILE A 190 9.43 10.44 -1.61
C ILE A 190 8.89 11.59 -0.73
N ASP A 191 9.75 12.35 -0.06
CA ASP A 191 9.27 13.47 0.74
C ASP A 191 8.83 14.64 -0.17
N GLU A 192 8.14 15.62 0.39
CA GLU A 192 7.49 16.67 -0.41
C GLU A 192 8.44 17.78 -0.83
N ASP A 193 9.60 17.90 -0.19
CA ASP A 193 10.52 19.00 -0.51
C ASP A 193 11.64 18.54 -1.47
N ARG A 194 12.62 19.41 -1.74
CA ARG A 194 13.70 19.13 -2.69
C ARG A 194 15.05 19.44 -2.08
N SER A 195 15.14 19.41 -0.75
CA SER A 195 16.32 19.81 0.00
C SER A 195 16.89 18.59 0.70
N VAL A 196 18.10 18.21 0.39
CA VAL A 196 18.78 17.10 1.05
C VAL A 196 18.85 17.38 2.56
N GLN A 197 18.19 16.56 3.36
CA GLN A 197 18.11 16.70 4.80
C GLN A 197 19.16 15.86 5.54
N THR A 198 19.72 14.84 4.87
CA THR A 198 20.67 13.91 5.50
C THR A 198 21.96 13.79 4.68
N ARG A 199 22.99 13.28 5.33
CA ARG A 199 24.32 13.12 4.72
C ARG A 199 24.31 12.15 3.50
N LEU A 200 23.47 11.13 3.55
CA LEU A 200 23.41 10.11 2.50
C LEU A 200 22.15 10.23 1.64
N GLY A 201 21.26 11.17 1.93
CA GLY A 201 20.08 11.44 1.13
C GLY A 201 20.44 11.89 -0.30
N ARG A 202 19.55 11.63 -1.25
CA ARG A 202 19.76 11.96 -2.66
C ARG A 202 18.49 12.57 -3.24
N GLU A 203 18.68 13.73 -3.85
CA GLU A 203 17.63 14.55 -4.45
C GLU A 203 17.84 14.71 -5.96
N ASP A 204 17.06 15.58 -6.58
CA ASP A 204 17.03 15.87 -8.01
C ASP A 204 18.42 15.98 -8.65
N SER A 205 19.37 16.62 -7.97
CA SER A 205 20.74 16.83 -8.50
C SER A 205 21.44 15.51 -8.82
N GLU A 206 21.24 14.49 -7.96
CA GLU A 206 21.83 13.16 -8.16
C GLU A 206 21.15 12.42 -9.33
N TYR A 207 19.81 12.49 -9.37
CA TYR A 207 19.04 11.76 -10.38
C TYR A 207 19.14 12.42 -11.76
N LEU A 208 19.28 13.74 -11.84
CA LEU A 208 19.49 14.46 -13.09
C LEU A 208 20.89 14.23 -13.68
N ALA A 209 21.87 13.87 -12.85
CA ALA A 209 23.24 13.57 -13.30
C ALA A 209 23.40 12.19 -13.93
N ARG A 210 22.36 11.35 -13.90
CA ARG A 210 22.42 9.98 -14.44
C ARG A 210 22.36 9.96 -15.97
N SER A 211 22.78 8.82 -16.56
CA SER A 211 22.73 8.61 -18.01
C SER A 211 21.32 8.77 -18.61
N VAL A 212 20.29 8.41 -17.83
CA VAL A 212 18.90 8.71 -18.16
C VAL A 212 18.40 9.61 -17.03
N PRO A 213 18.36 10.94 -17.25
CA PRO A 213 17.97 11.89 -16.20
C PRO A 213 16.48 11.77 -15.86
N PHE A 214 16.18 11.92 -14.58
CA PHE A 214 14.79 12.01 -14.08
C PHE A 214 14.80 12.81 -12.77
N TYR A 215 13.65 13.20 -12.28
CA TYR A 215 13.47 13.90 -11.00
C TYR A 215 13.10 12.90 -9.91
N ALA A 216 13.41 13.22 -8.66
CA ALA A 216 12.85 12.50 -7.51
C ALA A 216 11.31 12.56 -7.58
N ALA A 217 10.65 11.60 -6.99
CA ALA A 217 9.18 11.52 -7.05
C ALA A 217 8.52 12.65 -6.25
N ASN A 218 9.11 13.04 -5.12
CA ASN A 218 8.62 14.05 -4.17
C ASN A 218 7.14 13.82 -3.83
N GLN A 219 6.77 12.54 -3.72
CA GLN A 219 5.43 12.06 -3.38
C GLN A 219 5.51 10.58 -3.02
N PRO A 220 4.54 10.06 -2.24
CA PRO A 220 4.52 8.64 -1.92
C PRO A 220 4.52 7.74 -3.15
N LEU A 221 5.22 6.62 -3.05
CA LEU A 221 5.32 5.63 -4.13
C LEU A 221 3.93 5.08 -4.50
N ALA A 222 3.68 4.95 -5.80
CA ALA A 222 2.50 4.23 -6.30
C ALA A 222 2.75 2.71 -6.34
N ASP A 223 4.01 2.30 -6.53
CA ASP A 223 4.39 0.88 -6.60
C ASP A 223 5.82 0.69 -6.10
N ILE A 224 6.08 -0.46 -5.46
CA ILE A 224 7.40 -0.79 -4.90
C ILE A 224 8.51 -0.83 -5.96
N SER A 225 8.17 -1.00 -7.24
CA SER A 225 9.18 -1.03 -8.30
C SER A 225 9.91 0.31 -8.45
N GLU A 226 9.31 1.40 -8.00
CA GLU A 226 9.95 2.72 -8.02
C GLU A 226 11.21 2.78 -7.14
N MET A 227 11.28 1.98 -6.05
CA MET A 227 12.50 1.93 -5.23
C MET A 227 13.73 1.40 -6.00
N ARG A 228 13.54 0.81 -7.17
CA ARG A 228 14.64 0.27 -8.00
C ARG A 228 15.57 1.36 -8.54
N VAL A 229 15.08 2.60 -8.64
CA VAL A 229 15.88 3.72 -9.15
C VAL A 229 16.62 4.47 -8.03
N VAL A 230 16.33 4.15 -6.76
CA VAL A 230 16.94 4.81 -5.60
C VAL A 230 18.43 4.46 -5.51
N GLN A 231 19.24 5.41 -5.05
CA GLN A 231 20.68 5.26 -4.94
C GLN A 231 21.04 4.09 -4.00
N GLY A 232 21.95 3.24 -4.45
CA GLY A 232 22.40 2.07 -3.68
C GLY A 232 21.58 0.80 -3.92
N MET A 233 20.41 0.89 -4.55
CA MET A 233 19.57 -0.29 -4.85
C MET A 233 20.14 -1.08 -6.02
N ASP A 234 20.08 -2.41 -5.94
CA ASP A 234 20.37 -3.29 -7.07
C ASP A 234 19.27 -4.35 -7.20
N ALA A 235 19.32 -5.08 -8.31
CA ALA A 235 18.29 -6.09 -8.64
C ALA A 235 18.23 -7.22 -7.60
N GLY A 236 19.38 -7.65 -7.08
CA GLY A 236 19.45 -8.73 -6.08
C GLY A 236 18.77 -8.32 -4.76
N LEU A 237 19.11 -7.16 -4.25
CA LEU A 237 18.51 -6.62 -3.03
C LEU A 237 17.02 -6.33 -3.22
N TYR A 238 16.65 -5.77 -4.37
CA TYR A 238 15.21 -5.55 -4.69
C TYR A 238 14.42 -6.85 -4.58
N GLN A 239 14.95 -7.97 -5.12
CA GLN A 239 14.24 -9.26 -5.02
C GLN A 239 14.14 -9.77 -3.58
N LYS A 240 15.15 -9.51 -2.74
CA LYS A 240 15.09 -9.86 -1.31
C LYS A 240 14.05 -9.00 -0.56
N LEU A 241 13.96 -7.71 -0.88
CA LEU A 241 13.02 -6.77 -0.23
C LEU A 241 11.58 -6.95 -0.70
N LYS A 242 11.36 -7.30 -1.96
CA LYS A 242 10.05 -7.38 -2.60
C LYS A 242 8.98 -8.12 -1.78
N PRO A 243 9.26 -9.28 -1.13
CA PRO A 243 8.26 -9.95 -0.29
C PRO A 243 8.07 -9.32 1.09
N LEU A 244 8.85 -8.33 1.47
CA LEU A 244 8.87 -7.74 2.81
C LEU A 244 8.27 -6.34 2.84
N VAL A 245 8.25 -5.62 1.71
CA VAL A 245 7.86 -4.21 1.64
C VAL A 245 6.63 -4.01 0.74
N CYS A 246 5.96 -2.88 0.93
CA CYS A 246 4.82 -2.47 0.12
C CYS A 246 4.78 -0.94 -0.01
N ALA A 247 3.95 -0.45 -0.93
CA ALA A 247 3.65 0.97 -1.12
C ALA A 247 2.15 1.15 -0.90
N LEU A 248 1.71 1.29 0.36
CA LEU A 248 0.30 1.49 0.68
C LEU A 248 -0.07 2.97 0.51
N PRO A 249 -1.32 3.27 0.16
CA PRO A 249 -1.77 4.66 0.01
C PRO A 249 -2.01 5.35 1.36
N MET A 250 -1.03 5.23 2.26
CA MET A 250 -1.02 5.85 3.58
C MET A 250 0.43 6.06 4.02
N ILE A 251 0.68 7.16 4.73
CA ILE A 251 2.02 7.50 5.22
C ILE A 251 2.26 7.03 6.67
N ARG A 252 1.47 6.08 7.15
CA ARG A 252 1.64 5.50 8.50
C ARG A 252 2.08 4.06 8.40
N GLN A 253 2.95 3.64 9.30
CA GLN A 253 3.32 2.23 9.44
C GLN A 253 2.21 1.52 10.22
N GLN A 254 1.48 0.65 9.54
CA GLN A 254 0.44 -0.19 10.14
C GLN A 254 0.64 -1.61 9.63
N ILE A 255 1.21 -2.45 10.46
CA ILE A 255 1.51 -3.83 10.10
C ILE A 255 0.56 -4.76 10.85
N ASN A 256 -0.13 -5.62 10.11
CA ASN A 256 -0.98 -6.64 10.72
C ASN A 256 -0.13 -7.87 11.10
N ILE A 257 0.30 -7.90 12.35
CA ILE A 257 1.12 -9.00 12.89
C ILE A 257 0.39 -10.35 12.82
N ASN A 258 -0.94 -10.34 12.76
CA ASN A 258 -1.75 -11.57 12.68
C ASN A 258 -1.71 -12.23 11.31
N THR A 259 -1.17 -11.54 10.29
CA THR A 259 -1.08 -12.06 8.92
C THR A 259 0.35 -12.13 8.39
N LEU A 260 1.34 -11.66 9.16
CA LEU A 260 2.75 -11.86 8.79
C LEU A 260 3.08 -13.36 8.70
N ASP A 261 3.74 -13.77 7.65
CA ASP A 261 4.29 -15.12 7.53
C ASP A 261 5.55 -15.25 8.38
N VAL A 262 5.86 -16.47 8.83
CA VAL A 262 7.07 -16.73 9.63
C VAL A 262 8.35 -16.33 8.87
N THR A 263 8.33 -16.43 7.54
CA THR A 263 9.47 -16.00 6.70
C THR A 263 9.64 -14.48 6.69
N GLN A 264 8.62 -13.73 7.13
CA GLN A 264 8.67 -12.27 7.25
C GLN A 264 9.05 -11.81 8.67
N SER A 265 9.54 -12.71 9.54
CA SER A 265 9.94 -12.36 10.92
C SER A 265 10.95 -11.22 10.97
N VAL A 266 11.76 -11.07 9.92
CA VAL A 266 12.72 -9.97 9.78
C VAL A 266 12.06 -8.58 9.86
N ILE A 267 10.78 -8.47 9.52
CA ILE A 267 10.02 -7.22 9.68
C ILE A 267 9.88 -6.88 11.17
N LEU A 268 9.52 -7.88 12.00
CA LEU A 268 9.44 -7.67 13.47
C LEU A 268 10.81 -7.31 14.05
N GLU A 269 11.88 -7.97 13.59
CA GLU A 269 13.25 -7.64 14.01
C GLU A 269 13.56 -6.17 13.75
N ALA A 270 13.17 -5.67 12.57
CA ALA A 270 13.42 -4.29 12.17
C ALA A 270 12.56 -3.28 12.93
N LEU A 271 11.30 -3.64 13.22
CA LEU A 271 10.39 -2.77 13.99
C LEU A 271 10.86 -2.55 15.43
N PHE A 272 11.46 -3.59 16.02
CA PHE A 272 11.88 -3.58 17.43
C PHE A 272 13.42 -3.62 17.58
N ASP A 273 14.15 -3.17 16.55
CA ASP A 273 15.62 -3.08 16.61
C ASP A 273 16.04 -2.05 17.68
N PRO A 274 17.03 -2.34 18.52
CA PRO A 274 17.88 -3.54 18.60
C PRO A 274 17.38 -4.64 19.56
N TRP A 275 16.16 -4.52 20.07
CA TRP A 275 15.67 -5.28 21.24
C TRP A 275 15.21 -6.69 20.90
N LEU A 276 14.79 -6.96 19.65
CA LEU A 276 14.23 -8.25 19.27
C LEU A 276 15.20 -9.02 18.37
N SER A 277 15.66 -10.18 18.85
CA SER A 277 16.56 -11.03 18.09
C SER A 277 15.81 -11.84 17.01
N PRO A 278 16.52 -12.33 15.97
CA PRO A 278 15.91 -13.17 14.93
C PRO A 278 15.19 -14.40 15.47
N VAL A 279 15.72 -15.02 16.52
CA VAL A 279 15.12 -16.21 17.14
C VAL A 279 13.79 -15.85 17.83
N GLN A 280 13.79 -14.75 18.58
CA GLN A 280 12.59 -14.27 19.27
C GLN A 280 11.50 -13.83 18.26
N ALA A 281 11.87 -13.09 17.22
CA ALA A 281 10.93 -12.64 16.18
C ALA A 281 10.23 -13.83 15.51
N ARG A 282 11.01 -14.85 15.14
CA ARG A 282 10.47 -16.07 14.54
C ARG A 282 9.58 -16.82 15.54
N ALA A 283 10.02 -16.95 16.79
CA ALA A 283 9.26 -17.64 17.84
C ALA A 283 7.93 -16.96 18.11
N LEU A 284 7.88 -15.62 18.12
CA LEU A 284 6.64 -14.85 18.26
C LEU A 284 5.63 -15.27 17.18
N LEU A 285 6.03 -15.24 15.90
CA LEU A 285 5.13 -15.60 14.81
C LEU A 285 4.70 -17.07 14.87
N GLN A 286 5.58 -17.97 15.34
CA GLN A 286 5.26 -19.40 15.51
C GLN A 286 4.29 -19.65 16.67
N GLN A 287 4.38 -18.84 17.72
CA GLN A 287 3.52 -18.95 18.91
C GLN A 287 2.21 -18.17 18.76
N ARG A 288 2.02 -17.48 17.63
CA ARG A 288 0.81 -16.70 17.36
C ARG A 288 -0.43 -17.59 17.52
N PRO A 289 -1.44 -17.15 18.29
CA PRO A 289 -2.70 -17.89 18.40
C PRO A 289 -3.33 -18.11 17.01
N ALA A 290 -4.06 -19.19 16.83
CA ALA A 290 -4.66 -19.54 15.54
C ALA A 290 -5.52 -18.39 14.96
N LYS A 291 -6.25 -17.67 15.85
CA LYS A 291 -7.06 -16.52 15.46
C LYS A 291 -6.33 -15.18 15.63
N GLY A 292 -5.01 -15.21 15.77
CA GLY A 292 -4.21 -14.02 16.03
C GLY A 292 -4.38 -13.47 17.43
N TRP A 293 -3.57 -12.49 17.78
CA TRP A 293 -3.71 -11.71 19.03
C TRP A 293 -4.94 -10.81 18.92
N GLU A 294 -5.59 -10.55 20.05
CA GLU A 294 -6.83 -9.77 20.10
C GLU A 294 -6.60 -8.30 19.77
N ASP A 295 -5.49 -7.77 20.26
CA ASP A 295 -5.12 -6.37 20.08
C ASP A 295 -3.59 -6.21 20.23
N VAL A 296 -3.11 -5.00 20.08
CA VAL A 296 -1.69 -4.66 20.19
C VAL A 296 -1.18 -4.91 21.62
N ASP A 297 -1.99 -4.62 22.63
CA ASP A 297 -1.61 -4.78 24.03
C ASP A 297 -1.34 -6.26 24.35
N GLN A 298 -2.19 -7.16 23.88
CA GLN A 298 -1.98 -8.61 24.05
C GLN A 298 -0.71 -9.08 23.34
N PHE A 299 -0.41 -8.50 22.18
CA PHE A 299 0.85 -8.82 21.48
C PHE A 299 2.06 -8.30 22.25
N LEU A 300 2.02 -7.03 22.68
CA LEU A 300 3.14 -6.43 23.41
C LEU A 300 3.39 -7.09 24.77
N ALA A 301 2.34 -7.66 25.38
CA ALA A 301 2.45 -8.39 26.66
C ALA A 301 3.13 -9.77 26.53
N GLN A 302 3.59 -10.16 25.32
CA GLN A 302 4.27 -11.45 25.16
C GLN A 302 5.63 -11.45 25.88
N PRO A 303 5.98 -12.51 26.60
CA PRO A 303 7.25 -12.56 27.35
C PRO A 303 8.49 -12.31 26.50
N LEU A 304 8.42 -12.62 25.20
CA LEU A 304 9.53 -12.39 24.26
C LEU A 304 9.72 -10.89 23.93
N LEU A 305 8.77 -10.04 24.31
CA LEU A 305 8.81 -8.59 24.09
C LEU A 305 9.00 -7.81 25.42
N ALA A 306 9.24 -8.50 26.54
CA ALA A 306 9.36 -7.85 27.84
C ALA A 306 10.44 -6.76 27.87
N ASP A 307 11.54 -6.97 27.15
CA ASP A 307 12.65 -5.99 27.10
C ASP A 307 12.31 -4.77 26.20
N VAL A 308 11.22 -4.84 25.42
CA VAL A 308 10.80 -3.77 24.51
C VAL A 308 9.90 -2.74 25.21
N ASP A 309 9.15 -3.17 26.23
CA ASP A 309 8.07 -2.39 26.85
C ASP A 309 8.54 -1.26 27.77
N GLU A 310 9.82 -1.20 28.13
CA GLU A 310 10.32 -0.23 29.11
C GLU A 310 10.66 1.16 28.54
N ARG A 311 10.28 1.48 27.27
CA ARG A 311 10.51 2.77 26.61
C ARG A 311 9.47 3.10 25.55
#